data_966044b8a80a6a55432b24c9e39ed77d
#
_entry.id   966044b8a80a6a55432b24c9e39ed77d
#
_cell.length_a   1.000
_cell.length_b   1.000
_cell.length_c   1.000
_cell.angle_alpha   90.00
_cell.angle_beta   90.00
_cell.angle_gamma   90.00
#
_symmetry.space_group_name_H-M   'P 1'
#
loop_
_entity.id
_entity.type
_entity.pdbx_description
1 polymer ?
#
loop_
_entity_poly.entity_id
_entity_poly.type
_entity_poly.pdbx_seq_one_letter_code
_entity_poly.pdbx_strand_id
1 'polypeptide(L)'
;MNISQPHVWYDKSHIHHCGDDMHPENPERVKAIVRRLKGNLSDSIIWHAYNDSIQDITEEDNEMAGENDRVKHEWHTTDGDTYYTAYTHIICNRGILMIAEAIENITYHGLRCGFVFVRPPGHHVGMTTGAQGFCHLNSVWIAVEEFNKRRVRKIGILDWDVHHGDGTENCVRENAKRIPGIRFVSLHAYGTGIYPGTGANSKDEHVLNVALPVGTKGPAYMTALQTQAIPFLGTPDVLIVSAGYDGHFRDPMQYMKLRSDTYRHMSEAVKGIGCPVLFVLEGGYCPEAVAESIEETLKVWI
;
A
#
# COMPACT_ATOMS: atom_id res chain seq x y z
N MET A 1 8.69 11.20 -21.29
CA MET A 1 8.97 10.33 -20.11
C MET A 1 9.31 8.93 -20.60
N ASN A 2 10.24 8.25 -19.95
CA ASN A 2 10.56 6.86 -20.30
C ASN A 2 9.53 5.92 -19.61
N ILE A 3 8.48 5.55 -20.33
CA ILE A 3 7.38 4.70 -19.83
C ILE A 3 7.74 3.21 -19.76
N SER A 4 8.93 2.83 -20.21
CA SER A 4 9.39 1.44 -20.17
C SER A 4 10.02 1.07 -18.81
N GLN A 5 10.39 2.05 -18.00
CA GLN A 5 10.93 1.86 -16.66
C GLN A 5 9.84 2.04 -15.60
N PRO A 6 9.93 1.38 -14.45
CA PRO A 6 9.04 1.66 -13.32
C PRO A 6 9.30 3.05 -12.75
N HIS A 7 8.24 3.75 -12.38
CA HIS A 7 8.30 5.04 -11.71
C HIS A 7 8.02 4.86 -10.22
N VAL A 8 8.76 5.57 -9.40
CA VAL A 8 8.68 5.49 -7.93
C VAL A 8 8.47 6.87 -7.34
N TRP A 9 7.47 7.02 -6.49
CA TRP A 9 7.15 8.25 -5.77
C TRP A 9 7.43 8.08 -4.28
N TYR A 10 8.09 9.06 -3.67
CA TYR A 10 8.25 9.13 -2.23
C TYR A 10 8.36 10.58 -1.76
N ASP A 11 7.93 10.83 -0.54
CA ASP A 11 8.05 12.12 0.13
C ASP A 11 9.04 12.00 1.29
N LYS A 12 9.99 12.92 1.38
CA LYS A 12 10.96 12.96 2.48
C LYS A 12 10.34 13.37 3.81
N SER A 13 9.23 14.09 3.80
CA SER A 13 8.54 14.55 5.01
C SER A 13 7.96 13.41 5.84
N HIS A 14 7.84 12.19 5.27
CA HIS A 14 7.37 11.00 6.01
C HIS A 14 8.11 10.77 7.35
N ILE A 15 9.31 11.32 7.52
CA ILE A 15 10.10 11.21 8.75
C ILE A 15 9.41 11.86 9.95
N HIS A 16 8.52 12.83 9.73
CA HIS A 16 7.82 13.55 10.78
C HIS A 16 6.56 12.81 11.30
N HIS A 17 6.12 11.76 10.60
CA HIS A 17 5.20 10.79 11.17
C HIS A 17 6.02 9.74 11.92
N CYS A 18 6.31 10.01 13.18
CA CYS A 18 7.16 9.19 14.03
C CYS A 18 6.55 9.13 15.42
N GLY A 19 6.17 7.92 15.85
CA GLY A 19 5.72 7.64 17.20
C GLY A 19 6.91 7.30 18.12
N ASP A 20 6.71 6.35 19.02
CA ASP A 20 7.77 5.80 19.87
C ASP A 20 8.87 5.16 19.01
N ASP A 21 10.14 5.27 19.43
CA ASP A 21 11.29 4.69 18.75
C ASP A 21 11.18 3.17 18.54
N MET A 22 10.40 2.50 19.38
CA MET A 22 10.16 1.04 19.29
C MET A 22 8.96 0.66 18.44
N HIS A 23 8.18 1.65 17.96
CA HIS A 23 7.00 1.36 17.16
C HIS A 23 7.38 0.74 15.81
N PRO A 24 6.74 -0.39 15.42
CA PRO A 24 7.11 -1.10 14.19
C PRO A 24 6.85 -0.25 12.92
N GLU A 25 5.75 0.52 12.88
CA GLU A 25 5.49 1.49 11.83
C GLU A 25 6.31 2.75 12.12
N ASN A 26 7.43 2.93 11.44
CA ASN A 26 8.38 4.02 11.68
C ASN A 26 9.07 4.49 10.37
N PRO A 27 9.75 5.66 10.39
CA PRO A 27 10.41 6.22 9.21
C PRO A 27 11.49 5.35 8.56
N GLU A 28 12.14 4.46 9.30
CA GLU A 28 13.22 3.61 8.77
C GLU A 28 12.72 2.68 7.66
N ARG A 29 11.43 2.34 7.64
CA ARG A 29 10.78 1.55 6.58
C ARG A 29 11.07 2.18 5.20
N VAL A 30 10.69 3.42 4.97
CA VAL A 30 10.89 4.11 3.68
C VAL A 30 12.35 4.51 3.48
N LYS A 31 13.08 4.90 4.52
CA LYS A 31 14.51 5.22 4.40
C LYS A 31 15.33 4.02 3.90
N ALA A 32 15.06 2.81 4.42
CA ALA A 32 15.75 1.59 3.98
C ALA A 32 15.42 1.25 2.52
N ILE A 33 14.15 1.39 2.12
CA ILE A 33 13.71 1.20 0.73
C ILE A 33 14.48 2.14 -0.19
N VAL A 34 14.42 3.45 0.06
CA VAL A 34 15.06 4.46 -0.80
C VAL A 34 16.57 4.25 -0.88
N ARG A 35 17.23 3.98 0.25
CA ARG A 35 18.67 3.69 0.30
C ARG A 35 19.03 2.50 -0.58
N ARG A 36 18.31 1.39 -0.45
CA ARG A 36 18.57 0.16 -1.20
C ARG A 36 18.34 0.32 -2.69
N LEU A 37 17.21 0.88 -3.08
CA LEU A 37 16.86 1.06 -4.49
C LEU A 37 17.80 2.06 -5.18
N LYS A 38 18.19 3.14 -4.51
CA LYS A 38 19.20 4.08 -5.04
C LYS A 38 20.58 3.44 -5.18
N GLY A 39 20.93 2.51 -4.30
CA GLY A 39 22.18 1.77 -4.40
C GLY A 39 22.21 0.76 -5.56
N ASN A 40 21.09 0.09 -5.81
CA ASN A 40 21.04 -1.10 -6.68
C ASN A 40 20.33 -0.87 -8.02
N LEU A 41 19.35 0.06 -8.09
CA LEU A 41 18.46 0.24 -9.23
C LEU A 41 18.33 1.71 -9.68
N SER A 42 19.29 2.59 -9.30
CA SER A 42 19.22 4.03 -9.55
C SER A 42 18.90 4.38 -10.99
N ASP A 43 19.58 3.74 -11.94
CA ASP A 43 19.48 4.03 -13.37
C ASP A 43 18.32 3.29 -14.06
N SER A 44 17.70 2.36 -13.34
CA SER A 44 16.61 1.50 -13.84
C SER A 44 15.22 1.97 -13.41
N ILE A 45 15.15 3.00 -12.57
CA ILE A 45 13.92 3.53 -11.97
C ILE A 45 13.85 5.04 -12.22
N ILE A 46 12.68 5.54 -12.56
CA ILE A 46 12.41 6.98 -12.60
C ILE A 46 11.90 7.42 -11.22
N TRP A 47 12.62 8.37 -10.62
CA TRP A 47 12.34 8.85 -9.27
C TRP A 47 11.54 10.15 -9.29
N HIS A 48 10.43 10.16 -8.54
CA HIS A 48 9.65 11.35 -8.22
C HIS A 48 9.77 11.59 -6.72
N ALA A 49 10.64 12.52 -6.35
CA ALA A 49 10.92 12.85 -4.97
C ALA A 49 10.28 14.19 -4.60
N TYR A 50 9.40 14.16 -3.64
CA TYR A 50 8.88 15.37 -3.01
C TYR A 50 9.87 15.80 -1.93
N ASN A 51 10.43 17.01 -2.08
CA ASN A 51 11.55 17.48 -1.27
C ASN A 51 11.22 18.67 -0.38
N ASP A 52 9.97 19.11 -0.42
CA ASP A 52 9.59 20.32 0.28
C ASP A 52 9.84 20.15 1.78
N SER A 53 10.48 21.15 2.38
CA SER A 53 10.59 21.21 3.82
C SER A 53 9.18 21.36 4.41
N ILE A 54 8.97 20.92 5.64
CA ILE A 54 7.72 21.22 6.36
C ILE A 54 7.47 22.74 6.45
N GLN A 55 8.53 23.55 6.30
CA GLN A 55 8.43 25.01 6.23
C GLN A 55 7.77 25.53 4.95
N ASP A 56 7.72 24.72 3.88
CA ASP A 56 6.99 25.03 2.63
C ASP A 56 5.51 24.59 2.69
N ILE A 57 5.07 24.04 3.84
CA ILE A 57 3.67 23.79 4.13
C ILE A 57 2.98 25.15 4.27
N THR A 58 2.02 25.42 3.40
CA THR A 58 1.33 26.69 3.31
C THR A 58 0.57 27.02 4.61
N GLU A 59 0.25 28.30 4.82
CA GLU A 59 -0.60 28.72 5.95
C GLU A 59 -1.95 27.98 5.96
N GLU A 60 -2.49 27.58 4.80
CA GLU A 60 -3.71 26.77 4.67
C GLU A 60 -3.54 25.36 5.26
N ASP A 61 -2.37 24.72 5.08
CA ASP A 61 -2.07 23.43 5.69
C ASP A 61 -1.93 23.55 7.21
N ASN A 62 -1.43 24.70 7.69
CA ASN A 62 -1.33 24.98 9.13
C ASN A 62 -2.69 25.32 9.78
N GLU A 63 -3.63 25.95 9.05
CA GLU A 63 -4.99 26.21 9.56
C GLU A 63 -5.78 24.90 9.73
N MET A 64 -5.56 23.89 8.88
CA MET A 64 -6.15 22.56 9.04
C MET A 64 -5.53 21.79 10.22
N ALA A 65 -4.30 22.11 10.60
CA ALA A 65 -3.62 21.48 11.75
C ALA A 65 -4.10 21.97 13.13
N GLY A 66 -4.75 23.13 13.19
CA GLY A 66 -5.23 23.76 14.43
C GLY A 66 -4.18 24.60 15.16
N GLU A 67 -4.60 25.71 15.79
CA GLU A 67 -3.74 26.73 16.43
C GLU A 67 -2.85 26.25 17.59
N ASN A 68 -2.89 24.97 17.98
CA ASN A 68 -2.19 24.43 19.13
C ASN A 68 -0.82 23.77 18.83
N ASP A 69 -0.37 23.79 17.58
CA ASP A 69 0.80 23.01 17.13
C ASP A 69 2.17 23.66 17.31
N ARG A 70 2.33 24.56 18.27
CA ARG A 70 3.66 24.99 18.73
C ARG A 70 4.35 23.98 19.65
N VAL A 71 3.80 22.78 19.82
CA VAL A 71 4.21 21.88 20.90
C VAL A 71 4.68 20.56 20.36
N LYS A 72 5.96 20.25 20.64
CA LYS A 72 6.51 18.92 20.93
C LYS A 72 5.81 17.74 20.25
N HIS A 73 6.56 16.79 19.78
CA HIS A 73 6.15 15.47 19.30
C HIS A 73 5.23 14.71 20.30
N GLU A 74 4.05 15.25 20.59
CA GLU A 74 3.04 14.53 21.35
C GLU A 74 2.34 13.57 20.37
N TRP A 75 2.68 12.30 20.46
CA TRP A 75 1.97 11.25 19.74
C TRP A 75 0.77 10.80 20.59
N HIS A 76 -0.37 10.58 19.92
CA HIS A 76 -1.59 10.06 20.54
C HIS A 76 -1.95 8.75 19.84
N THR A 77 -2.44 7.78 20.61
CA THR A 77 -2.98 6.54 20.04
C THR A 77 -4.48 6.68 19.86
N THR A 78 -5.02 6.22 18.72
CA THR A 78 -6.46 6.23 18.42
C THR A 78 -7.15 4.95 18.87
N ASP A 79 -6.50 3.79 18.70
CA ASP A 79 -6.98 2.44 19.05
C ASP A 79 -6.04 1.72 20.05
N GLY A 80 -5.11 2.45 20.66
CA GLY A 80 -4.09 1.91 21.56
C GLY A 80 -2.78 1.55 20.87
N ASP A 81 -2.74 1.51 19.53
CA ASP A 81 -1.57 1.08 18.75
C ASP A 81 -1.34 1.94 17.48
N THR A 82 -2.35 2.67 17.02
CA THR A 82 -2.23 3.62 15.90
C THR A 82 -1.93 5.01 16.43
N TYR A 83 -0.68 5.43 16.32
CA TYR A 83 -0.27 6.76 16.80
C TYR A 83 -0.60 7.86 15.79
N TYR A 84 -0.73 9.08 16.31
CA TYR A 84 -1.02 10.28 15.54
C TYR A 84 -0.04 11.38 15.95
N THR A 85 0.48 12.13 14.98
CA THR A 85 1.34 13.30 15.20
C THR A 85 0.71 14.54 14.55
N ALA A 86 1.16 15.72 14.92
CA ALA A 86 0.76 16.98 14.28
C ALA A 86 0.92 16.97 12.75
N TYR A 87 1.82 16.16 12.24
CA TYR A 87 2.12 16.07 10.80
C TYR A 87 1.42 14.93 10.07
N THR A 88 0.71 14.05 10.77
CA THR A 88 0.11 12.85 10.19
C THR A 88 -0.80 13.17 9.01
N HIS A 89 -1.72 14.14 9.16
CA HIS A 89 -2.66 14.51 8.09
C HIS A 89 -1.96 15.16 6.89
N ILE A 90 -0.91 15.95 7.12
CA ILE A 90 -0.11 16.59 6.06
C ILE A 90 0.60 15.51 5.23
N ILE A 91 1.20 14.54 5.91
CA ILE A 91 1.91 13.44 5.26
C ILE A 91 0.93 12.54 4.48
N CYS A 92 -0.27 12.30 5.02
CA CYS A 92 -1.35 11.63 4.30
C CYS A 92 -1.75 12.40 3.03
N ASN A 93 -1.93 13.72 3.12
CA ASN A 93 -2.28 14.57 1.97
C ASN A 93 -1.17 14.55 0.89
N ARG A 94 0.09 14.54 1.27
CA ARG A 94 1.22 14.35 0.33
C ARG A 94 1.17 12.98 -0.34
N GLY A 95 0.77 11.94 0.40
CA GLY A 95 0.47 10.63 -0.18
C GLY A 95 -0.59 10.69 -1.27
N ILE A 96 -1.66 11.46 -1.07
CA ILE A 96 -2.70 11.69 -2.09
C ILE A 96 -2.13 12.34 -3.35
N LEU A 97 -1.29 13.37 -3.21
CA LEU A 97 -0.66 14.05 -4.35
C LEU A 97 0.23 13.10 -5.15
N MET A 98 1.05 12.29 -4.49
CA MET A 98 1.88 11.27 -5.13
C MET A 98 1.04 10.25 -5.90
N ILE A 99 -0.06 9.79 -5.31
CA ILE A 99 -1.00 8.86 -5.95
C ILE A 99 -1.64 9.50 -7.17
N ALA A 100 -2.10 10.76 -7.08
CA ALA A 100 -2.73 11.47 -8.19
C ALA A 100 -1.77 11.64 -9.38
N GLU A 101 -0.49 11.97 -9.13
CA GLU A 101 0.55 12.06 -10.16
C GLU A 101 0.86 10.70 -10.79
N ALA A 102 0.97 9.64 -9.99
CA ALA A 102 1.19 8.29 -10.49
C ALA A 102 0.05 7.84 -11.41
N ILE A 103 -1.19 8.13 -11.03
CA ILE A 103 -2.39 7.81 -11.81
C ILE A 103 -2.45 8.64 -13.11
N GLU A 104 -2.04 9.90 -13.08
CA GLU A 104 -1.91 10.73 -14.27
C GLU A 104 -0.93 10.09 -15.27
N ASN A 105 0.23 9.67 -14.79
CA ASN A 105 1.24 8.98 -15.61
C ASN A 105 0.72 7.66 -16.19
N ILE A 106 -0.02 6.87 -15.42
CA ILE A 106 -0.64 5.63 -15.89
C ILE A 106 -1.71 5.94 -16.96
N THR A 107 -2.60 6.89 -16.69
CA THR A 107 -3.79 7.13 -17.51
C THR A 107 -3.48 7.85 -18.81
N TYR A 108 -2.60 8.86 -18.77
CA TYR A 108 -2.38 9.75 -19.90
C TYR A 108 -1.02 9.63 -20.57
N HIS A 109 -0.03 9.06 -19.87
CA HIS A 109 1.34 8.93 -20.39
C HIS A 109 1.75 7.48 -20.67
N GLY A 110 0.84 6.50 -20.43
CA GLY A 110 1.07 5.10 -20.76
C GLY A 110 2.04 4.36 -19.83
N LEU A 111 2.27 4.88 -18.63
CA LEU A 111 3.10 4.20 -17.63
C LEU A 111 2.53 2.83 -17.28
N ARG A 112 3.38 1.80 -17.28
CA ARG A 112 2.97 0.41 -17.02
C ARG A 112 3.13 0.01 -15.55
N CYS A 113 4.05 0.64 -14.81
CA CYS A 113 4.33 0.33 -13.42
C CYS A 113 4.64 1.59 -12.63
N GLY A 114 3.81 1.89 -11.65
CA GLY A 114 4.04 2.93 -10.64
C GLY A 114 4.12 2.31 -9.24
N PHE A 115 5.02 2.83 -8.39
CA PHE A 115 5.06 2.47 -7.00
C PHE A 115 5.09 3.72 -6.12
N VAL A 116 4.12 3.88 -5.23
CA VAL A 116 4.02 5.01 -4.30
C VAL A 116 4.35 4.54 -2.88
N PHE A 117 5.41 5.10 -2.31
CA PHE A 117 5.83 4.81 -0.93
C PHE A 117 5.09 5.74 0.03
N VAL A 118 3.79 5.49 0.21
CA VAL A 118 2.99 6.19 1.22
C VAL A 118 3.34 5.70 2.62
N ARG A 119 3.25 6.57 3.58
CA ARG A 119 3.31 6.34 5.01
C ARG A 119 2.48 7.39 5.72
N PRO A 120 1.67 7.05 6.73
CA PRO A 120 1.33 5.70 7.22
C PRO A 120 0.56 4.84 6.20
N PRO A 121 0.39 3.52 6.47
CA PRO A 121 -0.42 2.63 5.63
C PRO A 121 -1.91 3.00 5.65
N GLY A 122 -2.76 2.28 4.88
CA GLY A 122 -4.13 2.70 4.70
C GLY A 122 -5.21 1.62 4.66
N HIS A 123 -4.90 0.36 4.39
CA HIS A 123 -5.88 -0.66 4.00
C HIS A 123 -6.89 -1.06 5.10
N HIS A 124 -6.66 -0.68 6.36
CA HIS A 124 -7.60 -0.90 7.47
C HIS A 124 -8.63 0.22 7.64
N VAL A 125 -8.50 1.35 6.93
CA VAL A 125 -9.45 2.47 7.02
C VAL A 125 -10.57 2.28 6.01
N GLY A 126 -11.80 2.08 6.49
CA GLY A 126 -13.01 1.97 5.68
C GLY A 126 -13.78 3.30 5.58
N MET A 127 -14.94 3.27 4.95
CA MET A 127 -15.81 4.45 4.76
C MET A 127 -16.32 5.04 6.08
N THR A 128 -16.47 4.21 7.11
CA THR A 128 -17.08 4.58 8.38
C THR A 128 -16.18 4.30 9.58
N THR A 129 -15.01 3.71 9.36
CA THR A 129 -14.04 3.44 10.42
C THR A 129 -13.05 4.60 10.54
N GLY A 130 -12.61 4.89 11.76
CA GLY A 130 -11.52 5.81 12.01
C GLY A 130 -10.15 5.20 11.73
N ALA A 131 -9.08 5.90 12.13
CA ALA A 131 -7.72 5.39 12.09
C ALA A 131 -7.58 4.15 12.98
N GLN A 132 -6.99 3.09 12.44
CA GLN A 132 -6.78 1.81 13.13
C GLN A 132 -5.71 0.98 12.41
N GLY A 133 -5.07 0.04 13.13
CA GLY A 133 -4.08 -0.87 12.55
C GLY A 133 -2.93 -0.13 11.85
N PHE A 134 -2.43 0.95 12.47
CA PHE A 134 -1.43 1.88 11.93
C PHE A 134 -1.90 2.72 10.73
N CYS A 135 -3.13 2.55 10.26
CA CYS A 135 -3.69 3.19 9.07
C CYS A 135 -4.46 4.46 9.44
N HIS A 136 -4.25 5.54 8.67
CA HIS A 136 -4.95 6.81 8.87
C HIS A 136 -5.84 7.21 7.69
N LEU A 137 -5.47 6.83 6.48
CA LEU A 137 -6.15 7.17 5.25
C LEU A 137 -6.02 6.03 4.25
N ASN A 138 -7.11 5.56 3.69
CA ASN A 138 -7.06 4.47 2.71
C ASN A 138 -6.54 4.96 1.35
N SER A 139 -5.23 4.90 1.19
CA SER A 139 -4.53 5.34 -0.02
C SER A 139 -4.93 4.55 -1.27
N VAL A 140 -5.22 3.27 -1.13
CA VAL A 140 -5.72 2.40 -2.21
C VAL A 140 -7.12 2.82 -2.63
N TRP A 141 -7.99 3.14 -1.68
CA TRP A 141 -9.34 3.63 -2.00
C TRP A 141 -9.29 4.99 -2.70
N ILE A 142 -8.40 5.88 -2.28
CA ILE A 142 -8.17 7.16 -2.98
C ILE A 142 -7.74 6.91 -4.42
N ALA A 143 -6.85 5.94 -4.66
CA ALA A 143 -6.46 5.58 -6.02
C ALA A 143 -7.66 5.07 -6.85
N VAL A 144 -8.55 4.28 -6.25
CA VAL A 144 -9.81 3.84 -6.92
C VAL A 144 -10.66 5.05 -7.33
N GLU A 145 -10.88 6.00 -6.43
CA GLU A 145 -11.67 7.20 -6.72
C GLU A 145 -11.04 8.04 -7.84
N GLU A 146 -9.71 8.20 -7.81
CA GLU A 146 -8.99 8.95 -8.84
C GLU A 146 -9.05 8.28 -10.22
N PHE A 147 -8.93 6.95 -10.30
CA PHE A 147 -9.14 6.21 -11.54
C PHE A 147 -10.59 6.30 -12.03
N ASN A 148 -11.56 6.17 -11.12
CA ASN A 148 -12.98 6.28 -11.46
C ASN A 148 -13.35 7.68 -12.00
N LYS A 149 -12.81 8.76 -11.43
CA LYS A 149 -12.96 10.14 -11.96
C LYS A 149 -12.43 10.23 -13.41
N ARG A 150 -11.37 9.49 -13.75
CA ARG A 150 -10.79 9.39 -15.09
C ARG A 150 -11.49 8.37 -16.00
N ARG A 151 -12.64 7.85 -15.55
CA ARG A 151 -13.49 6.91 -16.29
C ARG A 151 -12.84 5.53 -16.57
N VAL A 152 -11.87 5.13 -15.78
CA VAL A 152 -11.42 3.74 -15.74
C VAL A 152 -12.56 2.90 -15.15
N ARG A 153 -12.97 1.83 -15.84
CA ARG A 153 -14.22 1.11 -15.51
C ARG A 153 -14.01 -0.19 -14.78
N LYS A 154 -12.96 -0.93 -15.13
CA LYS A 154 -12.62 -2.19 -14.49
C LYS A 154 -11.38 -1.99 -13.63
N ILE A 155 -11.59 -1.87 -12.34
CA ILE A 155 -10.51 -1.64 -11.38
C ILE A 155 -10.34 -2.91 -10.55
N GLY A 156 -9.16 -3.55 -10.68
CA GLY A 156 -8.76 -4.63 -9.80
C GLY A 156 -8.00 -4.08 -8.59
N ILE A 157 -8.24 -4.65 -7.43
CA ILE A 157 -7.45 -4.40 -6.22
C ILE A 157 -6.96 -5.75 -5.72
N LEU A 158 -5.64 -5.89 -5.58
CA LEU A 158 -4.99 -7.04 -4.98
C LEU A 158 -4.32 -6.59 -3.68
N ASP A 159 -4.79 -7.07 -2.57
CA ASP A 159 -4.17 -6.86 -1.28
C ASP A 159 -3.35 -8.09 -0.91
N TRP A 160 -2.04 -7.91 -0.81
CA TRP A 160 -1.11 -8.96 -0.42
C TRP A 160 -0.40 -8.69 0.91
N ASP A 161 -0.84 -7.65 1.64
CA ASP A 161 -0.47 -7.47 3.04
C ASP A 161 -0.80 -8.73 3.84
N VAL A 162 -0.07 -9.01 4.90
CA VAL A 162 -0.31 -10.21 5.71
C VAL A 162 -1.63 -10.14 6.48
N HIS A 163 -2.13 -8.93 6.72
CA HIS A 163 -3.41 -8.68 7.38
C HIS A 163 -4.55 -8.56 6.36
N HIS A 164 -5.74 -8.88 6.80
CA HIS A 164 -6.93 -8.64 6.00
C HIS A 164 -7.17 -7.14 5.81
N GLY A 165 -7.24 -6.68 4.55
CA GLY A 165 -7.57 -5.28 4.23
C GLY A 165 -9.05 -4.97 4.42
N ASP A 166 -9.52 -5.06 5.64
CA ASP A 166 -10.94 -4.92 6.03
C ASP A 166 -11.52 -3.55 5.68
N GLY A 167 -10.71 -2.50 5.80
CA GLY A 167 -11.10 -1.15 5.40
C GLY A 167 -11.31 -1.04 3.89
N THR A 168 -10.40 -1.59 3.09
CA THR A 168 -10.56 -1.61 1.63
C THR A 168 -11.75 -2.45 1.20
N GLU A 169 -11.97 -3.63 1.82
CA GLU A 169 -13.17 -4.43 1.59
C GLU A 169 -14.45 -3.64 1.88
N ASN A 170 -14.50 -2.93 3.02
CA ASN A 170 -15.64 -2.08 3.37
C ASN A 170 -15.89 -1.01 2.31
N CYS A 171 -14.85 -0.29 1.87
CA CYS A 171 -14.96 0.70 0.81
C CYS A 171 -15.53 0.11 -0.49
N VAL A 172 -15.06 -1.07 -0.90
CA VAL A 172 -15.55 -1.75 -2.10
C VAL A 172 -17.01 -2.13 -1.97
N ARG A 173 -17.42 -2.76 -0.86
CA ARG A 173 -18.80 -3.18 -0.63
C ARG A 173 -19.78 -2.02 -0.64
N GLU A 174 -19.45 -0.92 0.02
CA GLU A 174 -20.28 0.29 0.07
C GLU A 174 -20.43 0.97 -1.31
N ASN A 175 -19.46 0.79 -2.22
CA ASN A 175 -19.42 1.48 -3.49
C ASN A 175 -19.60 0.57 -4.73
N ALA A 176 -19.82 -0.71 -4.56
CA ALA A 176 -19.94 -1.68 -5.65
C ALA A 176 -21.02 -1.30 -6.68
N LYS A 177 -22.15 -0.75 -6.23
CA LYS A 177 -23.21 -0.26 -7.12
C LYS A 177 -22.78 0.96 -7.95
N ARG A 178 -21.90 1.82 -7.39
CA ARG A 178 -21.40 3.02 -8.07
C ARG A 178 -20.25 2.70 -9.03
N ILE A 179 -19.46 1.68 -8.70
CA ILE A 179 -18.31 1.21 -9.50
C ILE A 179 -18.49 -0.29 -9.81
N PRO A 180 -19.40 -0.67 -10.71
CA PRO A 180 -19.76 -2.09 -10.91
C PRO A 180 -18.61 -2.97 -11.40
N GLY A 181 -17.56 -2.38 -11.99
CA GLY A 181 -16.38 -3.10 -12.49
C GLY A 181 -15.26 -3.27 -11.47
N ILE A 182 -15.49 -2.91 -10.19
CA ILE A 182 -14.49 -3.06 -9.14
C ILE A 182 -14.43 -4.51 -8.63
N ARG A 183 -13.20 -5.00 -8.40
CA ARG A 183 -12.94 -6.29 -7.74
C ARG A 183 -11.82 -6.15 -6.75
N PHE A 184 -12.01 -6.71 -5.57
CA PHE A 184 -11.04 -6.73 -4.49
C PHE A 184 -10.72 -8.17 -4.10
N VAL A 185 -9.44 -8.47 -3.98
CA VAL A 185 -8.95 -9.73 -3.44
C VAL A 185 -7.97 -9.45 -2.32
N SER A 186 -8.16 -10.08 -1.17
CA SER A 186 -7.17 -10.07 -0.08
C SER A 186 -6.66 -11.49 0.17
N LEU A 187 -5.32 -11.67 0.12
CA LEU A 187 -4.64 -12.90 0.52
C LEU A 187 -3.90 -12.65 1.82
N HIS A 188 -4.45 -13.09 2.92
CA HIS A 188 -3.96 -12.73 4.26
C HIS A 188 -3.87 -13.93 5.20
N ALA A 189 -3.10 -13.75 6.28
CA ALA A 189 -3.09 -14.72 7.37
C ALA A 189 -4.41 -14.68 8.14
N TYR A 190 -4.95 -15.84 8.46
CA TYR A 190 -6.20 -15.94 9.19
C TYR A 190 -6.10 -16.99 10.29
N GLY A 191 -6.61 -16.65 11.47
CA GLY A 191 -6.60 -17.53 12.63
C GLY A 191 -6.91 -16.78 13.92
N THR A 192 -6.96 -17.51 15.03
CA THR A 192 -7.22 -16.90 16.34
C THR A 192 -6.12 -15.91 16.72
N GLY A 193 -6.52 -14.69 17.10
CA GLY A 193 -5.60 -13.64 17.52
C GLY A 193 -4.89 -12.90 16.40
N ILE A 194 -5.20 -13.18 15.13
CA ILE A 194 -4.69 -12.42 13.98
C ILE A 194 -5.54 -11.16 13.78
N TYR A 195 -4.89 -10.00 13.73
CA TYR A 195 -5.55 -8.72 13.43
C TYR A 195 -6.02 -8.69 11.96
N PRO A 196 -7.14 -8.08 11.64
CA PRO A 196 -8.16 -7.46 12.50
C PRO A 196 -9.22 -8.44 13.04
N GLY A 197 -9.05 -9.73 12.85
CA GLY A 197 -10.00 -10.77 13.26
C GLY A 197 -11.12 -11.04 12.23
N THR A 198 -11.03 -10.42 11.05
CA THR A 198 -11.96 -10.57 9.92
C THR A 198 -11.30 -11.27 8.74
N GLY A 199 -12.01 -11.46 7.62
CA GLY A 199 -11.42 -12.00 6.39
C GLY A 199 -11.46 -13.53 6.30
N ALA A 200 -12.41 -14.21 6.96
CA ALA A 200 -12.65 -15.63 6.68
C ALA A 200 -12.91 -15.86 5.18
N ASN A 201 -12.52 -17.04 4.66
CA ASN A 201 -12.74 -17.37 3.25
C ASN A 201 -14.17 -17.00 2.81
N SER A 202 -14.27 -16.12 1.84
CA SER A 202 -15.53 -15.65 1.27
C SER A 202 -15.36 -15.23 -0.18
N LYS A 203 -16.44 -15.32 -0.95
CA LYS A 203 -16.45 -14.90 -2.34
C LYS A 203 -17.83 -14.41 -2.74
N ASP A 204 -17.87 -13.24 -3.35
CA ASP A 204 -19.04 -12.74 -4.06
C ASP A 204 -18.63 -12.14 -5.43
N GLU A 205 -19.43 -11.27 -6.02
CA GLU A 205 -19.15 -10.66 -7.32
C GLU A 205 -17.95 -9.69 -7.26
N HIS A 206 -17.76 -8.98 -6.14
CA HIS A 206 -16.80 -7.88 -5.99
C HIS A 206 -15.64 -8.21 -5.06
N VAL A 207 -15.81 -9.14 -4.14
CA VAL A 207 -14.84 -9.45 -3.07
C VAL A 207 -14.50 -10.93 -3.02
N LEU A 208 -13.20 -11.22 -2.93
CA LEU A 208 -12.66 -12.54 -2.64
C LEU A 208 -11.69 -12.44 -1.45
N ASN A 209 -12.00 -13.08 -0.35
CA ASN A 209 -11.09 -13.29 0.76
C ASN A 209 -10.46 -14.68 0.69
N VAL A 210 -9.15 -14.73 0.64
CA VAL A 210 -8.34 -15.95 0.64
C VAL A 210 -7.60 -16.03 1.97
N ALA A 211 -8.24 -16.66 2.94
CA ALA A 211 -7.70 -16.87 4.28
C ALA A 211 -6.64 -17.98 4.27
N LEU A 212 -5.41 -17.62 4.56
CA LEU A 212 -4.27 -18.53 4.55
C LEU A 212 -3.84 -18.88 5.98
N PRO A 213 -3.45 -20.14 6.23
CA PRO A 213 -2.95 -20.56 7.55
C PRO A 213 -1.68 -19.77 7.96
N VAL A 214 -1.56 -19.49 9.26
CA VAL A 214 -0.31 -18.98 9.83
C VAL A 214 0.86 -19.90 9.47
N GLY A 215 2.01 -19.31 9.12
CA GLY A 215 3.18 -20.04 8.67
C GLY A 215 3.17 -20.43 7.20
N THR A 216 2.19 -19.97 6.41
CA THR A 216 2.15 -20.17 4.96
C THR A 216 3.46 -19.73 4.31
N LYS A 217 4.00 -20.59 3.43
CA LYS A 217 5.24 -20.38 2.69
C LYS A 217 4.97 -20.00 1.24
N GLY A 218 5.99 -19.49 0.55
CA GLY A 218 5.93 -19.02 -0.83
C GLY A 218 5.17 -19.94 -1.80
N PRO A 219 5.48 -21.25 -1.91
CA PRO A 219 4.77 -22.13 -2.87
C PRO A 219 3.26 -22.21 -2.64
N ALA A 220 2.81 -22.33 -1.38
CA ALA A 220 1.39 -22.36 -1.05
C ALA A 220 0.71 -21.02 -1.32
N TYR A 221 1.39 -19.90 -0.99
CA TYR A 221 0.92 -18.56 -1.29
C TYR A 221 0.73 -18.34 -2.79
N MET A 222 1.75 -18.71 -3.60
CA MET A 222 1.71 -18.59 -5.06
C MET A 222 0.62 -19.45 -5.68
N THR A 223 0.36 -20.65 -5.14
CA THR A 223 -0.78 -21.47 -5.57
C THR A 223 -2.10 -20.71 -5.36
N ALA A 224 -2.33 -20.15 -4.17
CA ALA A 224 -3.54 -19.38 -3.88
C ALA A 224 -3.68 -18.15 -4.80
N LEU A 225 -2.58 -17.40 -4.99
CA LEU A 225 -2.55 -16.24 -5.88
C LEU A 225 -2.93 -16.63 -7.33
N GLN A 226 -2.31 -17.68 -7.88
CA GLN A 226 -2.48 -18.06 -9.28
C GLN A 226 -3.81 -18.76 -9.56
N THR A 227 -4.32 -19.56 -8.61
CA THR A 227 -5.53 -20.38 -8.82
C THR A 227 -6.82 -19.72 -8.35
N GLN A 228 -6.74 -18.73 -7.47
CA GLN A 228 -7.92 -18.06 -6.91
C GLN A 228 -7.93 -16.56 -7.20
N ALA A 229 -6.89 -15.81 -6.78
CA ALA A 229 -6.88 -14.36 -6.84
C ALA A 229 -6.85 -13.83 -8.29
N ILE A 230 -5.87 -14.23 -9.09
CA ILE A 230 -5.74 -13.77 -10.49
C ILE A 230 -6.96 -14.12 -11.33
N PRO A 231 -7.50 -15.35 -11.29
CA PRO A 231 -8.73 -15.67 -12.03
C PRO A 231 -9.93 -14.84 -11.58
N PHE A 232 -10.03 -14.49 -10.29
CA PHE A 232 -11.11 -13.64 -9.80
C PHE A 232 -10.96 -12.20 -10.30
N LEU A 233 -9.76 -11.63 -10.28
CA LEU A 233 -9.49 -10.28 -10.82
C LEU A 233 -9.82 -10.19 -12.31
N GLY A 234 -9.57 -11.27 -13.07
CA GLY A 234 -9.83 -11.32 -14.49
C GLY A 234 -8.93 -10.39 -15.30
N THR A 235 -9.53 -9.56 -16.15
CA THR A 235 -8.82 -8.59 -17.01
C THR A 235 -9.24 -7.16 -16.67
N PRO A 236 -8.70 -6.56 -15.60
CA PRO A 236 -8.99 -5.19 -15.24
C PRO A 236 -8.33 -4.20 -16.23
N ASP A 237 -8.85 -2.98 -16.30
CA ASP A 237 -8.23 -1.88 -17.06
C ASP A 237 -6.97 -1.38 -16.33
N VAL A 238 -6.96 -1.46 -15.00
CA VAL A 238 -5.85 -1.15 -14.10
C VAL A 238 -5.89 -2.05 -12.87
N LEU A 239 -4.72 -2.42 -12.36
CA LEU A 239 -4.59 -3.12 -11.09
C LEU A 239 -3.93 -2.20 -10.06
N ILE A 240 -4.55 -2.07 -8.90
CA ILE A 240 -3.96 -1.44 -7.71
C ILE A 240 -3.54 -2.56 -6.77
N VAL A 241 -2.34 -2.49 -6.25
CA VAL A 241 -1.83 -3.47 -5.29
C VAL A 241 -1.62 -2.79 -3.95
N SER A 242 -2.39 -3.22 -2.92
CA SER A 242 -2.04 -2.96 -1.51
C SER A 242 -0.79 -3.78 -1.20
N ALA A 243 0.37 -3.11 -1.27
CA ALA A 243 1.68 -3.76 -1.28
C ALA A 243 2.29 -3.81 0.12
N GLY A 244 1.77 -4.72 0.97
CA GLY A 244 2.37 -5.05 2.25
C GLY A 244 3.50 -6.08 2.11
N TYR A 245 4.51 -5.99 2.97
CA TYR A 245 5.68 -6.88 2.98
C TYR A 245 5.89 -7.57 4.33
N ASP A 246 4.93 -7.46 5.23
CA ASP A 246 4.88 -8.07 6.56
C ASP A 246 4.63 -9.59 6.54
N GLY A 247 4.25 -10.16 5.40
CA GLY A 247 4.28 -11.61 5.19
C GLY A 247 5.69 -12.21 5.13
N HIS A 248 6.76 -11.39 5.10
CA HIS A 248 8.14 -11.85 5.02
C HIS A 248 8.57 -12.56 6.32
N PHE A 249 9.34 -13.65 6.22
CA PHE A 249 9.72 -14.48 7.38
C PHE A 249 10.56 -13.76 8.45
N ARG A 250 11.19 -12.61 8.12
CA ARG A 250 11.93 -11.75 9.06
C ARG A 250 11.07 -10.67 9.70
N ASP A 251 9.82 -10.55 9.28
CA ASP A 251 8.95 -9.54 9.83
C ASP A 251 8.61 -9.86 11.29
N PRO A 252 8.54 -8.85 12.19
CA PRO A 252 8.21 -9.08 13.59
C PRO A 252 6.79 -9.63 13.79
N MET A 253 5.86 -9.44 12.84
CA MET A 253 4.52 -10.03 12.90
C MET A 253 4.52 -11.55 12.79
N GLN A 254 5.45 -12.14 12.02
CA GLN A 254 5.69 -13.59 11.91
C GLN A 254 4.49 -14.45 11.49
N TYR A 255 3.48 -13.87 10.86
CA TYR A 255 2.27 -14.58 10.47
C TYR A 255 2.47 -15.48 9.25
N MET A 256 3.37 -15.12 8.34
CA MET A 256 3.73 -15.92 7.18
C MET A 256 5.26 -16.16 7.10
N LYS A 257 5.68 -16.98 6.15
CA LYS A 257 7.10 -17.30 5.93
C LYS A 257 7.48 -17.10 4.46
N LEU A 258 7.06 -15.96 3.90
CA LEU A 258 7.44 -15.56 2.56
C LEU A 258 8.91 -15.09 2.55
N ARG A 259 9.53 -15.12 1.39
CA ARG A 259 10.89 -14.62 1.14
C ARG A 259 10.84 -13.50 0.11
N SER A 260 11.92 -12.76 -0.01
CA SER A 260 12.00 -11.65 -0.99
C SER A 260 11.78 -12.14 -2.44
N ASP A 261 12.26 -13.34 -2.80
CA ASP A 261 12.01 -13.96 -4.11
C ASP A 261 10.52 -14.31 -4.36
N THR A 262 9.77 -14.58 -3.29
CA THR A 262 8.32 -14.80 -3.40
C THR A 262 7.62 -13.56 -3.92
N TYR A 263 8.01 -12.36 -3.47
CA TYR A 263 7.45 -11.10 -3.95
C TYR A 263 7.81 -10.81 -5.43
N ARG A 264 8.98 -11.28 -5.91
CA ARG A 264 9.27 -11.27 -7.34
C ARG A 264 8.28 -12.12 -8.12
N HIS A 265 8.04 -13.35 -7.69
CA HIS A 265 7.08 -14.24 -8.37
C HIS A 265 5.64 -13.69 -8.31
N MET A 266 5.25 -13.04 -7.20
CA MET A 266 3.97 -12.33 -7.10
C MET A 266 3.89 -11.19 -8.12
N SER A 267 4.95 -10.42 -8.25
CA SER A 267 5.05 -9.32 -9.23
C SER A 267 5.03 -9.84 -10.68
N GLU A 268 5.70 -10.96 -10.98
CA GLU A 268 5.64 -11.64 -12.28
C GLU A 268 4.21 -12.06 -12.63
N ALA A 269 3.49 -12.65 -11.67
CA ALA A 269 2.10 -13.05 -11.85
C ALA A 269 1.19 -11.85 -12.09
N VAL A 270 1.40 -10.75 -11.37
CA VAL A 270 0.69 -9.48 -11.55
C VAL A 270 0.98 -8.87 -12.92
N LYS A 271 2.25 -8.80 -13.33
CA LYS A 271 2.63 -8.32 -14.68
C LYS A 271 1.98 -9.15 -15.79
N GLY A 272 1.82 -10.45 -15.55
CA GLY A 272 1.18 -11.40 -16.47
C GLY A 272 -0.31 -11.11 -16.75
N ILE A 273 -1.00 -10.33 -15.90
CA ILE A 273 -2.38 -9.86 -16.13
C ILE A 273 -2.44 -8.93 -17.35
N GLY A 274 -1.37 -8.19 -17.64
CA GLY A 274 -1.22 -7.41 -18.86
C GLY A 274 -1.79 -5.98 -18.80
N CYS A 275 -2.35 -5.52 -17.68
CA CYS A 275 -2.78 -4.14 -17.47
C CYS A 275 -1.68 -3.29 -16.78
N PRO A 276 -1.81 -1.95 -16.76
CA PRO A 276 -0.99 -1.10 -15.90
C PRO A 276 -1.20 -1.43 -14.42
N VAL A 277 -0.14 -1.28 -13.62
CA VAL A 277 -0.15 -1.59 -12.18
C VAL A 277 0.33 -0.40 -11.36
N LEU A 278 -0.42 -0.08 -10.31
CA LEU A 278 -0.04 0.87 -9.28
C LEU A 278 0.16 0.12 -7.96
N PHE A 279 1.39 0.04 -7.49
CA PHE A 279 1.71 -0.46 -6.15
C PHE A 279 1.61 0.68 -5.14
N VAL A 280 0.94 0.44 -4.03
CA VAL A 280 0.79 1.36 -2.91
C VAL A 280 1.33 0.67 -1.67
N LEU A 281 2.36 1.22 -1.04
CA LEU A 281 3.00 0.62 0.14
C LEU A 281 2.00 0.52 1.30
N GLU A 282 1.94 -0.65 1.91
CA GLU A 282 1.18 -0.92 3.14
C GLU A 282 2.12 -1.38 4.26
N GLY A 283 1.85 -2.51 4.90
CA GLY A 283 2.64 -3.05 6.00
C GLY A 283 4.04 -3.54 5.61
N GLY A 284 4.72 -4.08 6.60
CA GLY A 284 6.11 -4.54 6.53
C GLY A 284 7.00 -3.76 7.48
N TYR A 285 7.51 -4.45 8.52
CA TYR A 285 8.07 -3.83 9.72
C TYR A 285 9.51 -4.29 10.03
N CYS A 286 10.11 -5.06 9.13
CA CYS A 286 11.56 -5.27 9.07
C CYS A 286 12.12 -4.48 7.89
N PRO A 287 12.69 -3.27 8.10
CA PRO A 287 13.07 -2.34 7.04
C PRO A 287 13.93 -2.96 5.93
N GLU A 288 14.91 -3.80 6.28
CA GLU A 288 15.78 -4.47 5.33
C GLU A 288 15.03 -5.51 4.49
N ALA A 289 14.12 -6.28 5.12
CA ALA A 289 13.31 -7.27 4.42
C ALA A 289 12.32 -6.62 3.46
N VAL A 290 11.71 -5.51 3.88
CA VAL A 290 10.83 -4.69 3.03
C VAL A 290 11.60 -4.16 1.83
N ALA A 291 12.77 -3.54 2.06
CA ALA A 291 13.60 -2.98 0.99
C ALA A 291 14.06 -4.05 -0.02
N GLU A 292 14.48 -5.24 0.46
CA GLU A 292 14.83 -6.38 -0.40
C GLU A 292 13.64 -6.87 -1.22
N SER A 293 12.47 -6.98 -0.61
CA SER A 293 11.27 -7.49 -1.26
C SER A 293 10.73 -6.51 -2.31
N ILE A 294 10.80 -5.20 -2.05
CA ILE A 294 10.44 -4.16 -3.02
C ILE A 294 11.42 -4.13 -4.19
N GLU A 295 12.72 -4.28 -3.93
CA GLU A 295 13.72 -4.43 -5.00
C GLU A 295 13.37 -5.61 -5.92
N GLU A 296 13.06 -6.77 -5.35
CA GLU A 296 12.66 -7.96 -6.11
C GLU A 296 11.34 -7.75 -6.89
N THR A 297 10.38 -7.03 -6.30
CA THR A 297 9.13 -6.62 -6.96
C THR A 297 9.42 -5.76 -8.20
N LEU A 298 10.28 -4.74 -8.07
CA LEU A 298 10.58 -3.78 -9.14
C LEU A 298 11.47 -4.36 -10.23
N LYS A 299 12.36 -5.31 -9.93
CA LYS A 299 13.20 -6.00 -10.93
C LYS A 299 12.39 -6.64 -12.06
N VAL A 300 11.16 -7.00 -11.81
CA VAL A 300 10.25 -7.56 -12.82
C VAL A 300 9.89 -6.54 -13.90
N TRP A 301 9.94 -5.25 -13.60
CA TRP A 301 9.45 -4.16 -14.45
C TRP A 301 10.57 -3.37 -15.17
N ILE A 302 11.81 -3.77 -14.93
CA ILE A 302 13.00 -3.22 -15.58
C ILE A 302 13.26 -3.86 -16.93
#